data_78c4d109f0822dc7cc5c1089b765b344
#
_entry.id   78c4d109f0822dc7cc5c1089b765b344
#
_cell.length_a   1.000
_cell.length_b   1.000
_cell.length_c   1.000
_cell.angle_alpha   90.00
_cell.angle_beta   90.00
_cell.angle_gamma   90.00
#
_symmetry.space_group_name_H-M   'P 1'
#
loop_
_entity.id
_entity.type
_entity.pdbx_description
1 polymer ?
#
loop_
_entity_poly.entity_id
_entity_poly.type
_entity_poly.pdbx_seq_one_letter_code
_entity_poly.pdbx_strand_id
1 'polypeptide(L)'
;VAKRGAAIIEARGASSAASAASAAIDHVHDWVNGTDEWVTPGVYQDGSHYGVPEGLIFGMPATARGGEWAIVDGLDVSERTRAGIDHNIKAAQEELDAVRALGLIK
;
A
#
# COMPACT_ATOMS: atom_id res chain seq x y z
N VAL A 1 -5.68 -10.94 2.64
CA VAL A 1 -5.66 -9.81 1.69
C VAL A 1 -5.02 -10.22 0.37
N ALA A 2 -3.73 -10.61 0.38
CA ALA A 2 -2.96 -10.90 -0.85
C ALA A 2 -3.61 -11.94 -1.80
N LYS A 3 -4.38 -12.87 -1.28
CA LYS A 3 -5.02 -13.94 -2.07
C LYS A 3 -6.50 -13.68 -2.37
N ARG A 4 -7.03 -12.49 -2.07
CA ARG A 4 -8.47 -12.21 -2.26
C ARG A 4 -8.91 -12.35 -3.71
N GLY A 5 -8.14 -11.81 -4.65
CA GLY A 5 -8.46 -11.92 -6.09
C GLY A 5 -8.54 -13.37 -6.56
N ALA A 6 -7.56 -14.18 -6.16
CA ALA A 6 -7.55 -15.61 -6.48
C ALA A 6 -8.76 -16.36 -5.88
N ALA A 7 -9.12 -16.07 -4.63
CA ALA A 7 -10.28 -16.66 -3.96
C ALA A 7 -11.60 -16.31 -4.67
N ILE A 8 -11.74 -15.07 -5.14
CA ILE A 8 -12.93 -14.63 -5.90
C ILE A 8 -12.99 -15.35 -7.26
N ILE A 9 -11.86 -15.46 -7.96
CA ILE A 9 -11.79 -16.18 -9.25
C ILE A 9 -12.16 -17.65 -9.05
N GLU A 10 -11.65 -18.30 -8.02
CA GLU A 10 -11.96 -19.69 -7.69
C GLU A 10 -13.47 -19.89 -7.42
N ALA A 11 -14.08 -19.02 -6.61
CA ALA A 11 -15.49 -19.10 -6.24
C ALA A 11 -16.43 -18.75 -7.40
N ARG A 12 -16.06 -17.83 -8.25
CA ARG A 12 -16.93 -17.23 -9.28
C ARG A 12 -16.67 -17.80 -10.69
N GLY A 13 -15.49 -18.33 -10.94
CA GLY A 13 -15.05 -18.78 -12.27
C GLY A 13 -14.77 -17.61 -13.24
N ALA A 14 -14.69 -16.38 -12.74
CA ALA A 14 -14.45 -15.18 -13.52
C ALA A 14 -13.64 -14.15 -12.70
N SER A 15 -13.14 -13.09 -13.37
CA SER A 15 -12.33 -12.04 -12.76
C SER A 15 -12.97 -11.43 -11.50
N SER A 16 -12.11 -11.03 -10.55
CA SER A 16 -12.49 -10.23 -9.36
C SER A 16 -12.78 -8.76 -9.66
N ALA A 17 -12.96 -8.38 -10.92
CA ALA A 17 -13.06 -6.99 -11.39
C ALA A 17 -14.03 -6.11 -10.57
N ALA A 18 -15.20 -6.60 -10.22
CA ALA A 18 -16.19 -5.82 -9.46
C ALA A 18 -15.70 -5.49 -8.04
N SER A 19 -15.04 -6.41 -7.36
CA SER A 19 -14.47 -6.19 -6.03
C SER A 19 -13.30 -5.19 -6.08
N ALA A 20 -12.46 -5.29 -7.09
CA ALA A 20 -11.36 -4.36 -7.31
C ALA A 20 -11.87 -2.95 -7.65
N ALA A 21 -12.88 -2.85 -8.51
CA ALA A 21 -13.52 -1.57 -8.85
C ALA A 21 -14.16 -0.91 -7.62
N SER A 22 -14.88 -1.66 -6.79
CA SER A 22 -15.46 -1.16 -5.55
C SER A 22 -14.39 -0.62 -4.60
N ALA A 23 -13.29 -1.34 -4.41
CA ALA A 23 -12.17 -0.90 -3.58
C ALA A 23 -11.50 0.37 -4.13
N ALA A 24 -11.35 0.49 -5.44
CA ALA A 24 -10.80 1.69 -6.06
C ALA A 24 -11.73 2.91 -5.90
N ILE A 25 -13.03 2.72 -6.02
CA ILE A 25 -14.02 3.78 -5.80
C ILE A 25 -13.97 4.25 -4.35
N ASP A 26 -13.99 3.36 -3.38
CA ASP A 26 -13.90 3.70 -1.96
C ASP A 26 -12.60 4.47 -1.65
N HIS A 27 -11.49 4.02 -2.22
CA HIS A 27 -10.18 4.66 -2.04
C HIS A 27 -10.16 6.10 -2.58
N VAL A 28 -10.68 6.33 -3.79
CA VAL A 28 -10.75 7.67 -4.38
C VAL A 28 -11.76 8.55 -3.64
N HIS A 29 -12.88 7.98 -3.19
CA HIS A 29 -13.86 8.69 -2.37
C HIS A 29 -13.22 9.22 -1.10
N ASP A 30 -12.49 8.39 -0.35
CA ASP A 30 -11.80 8.77 0.88
C ASP A 30 -10.72 9.82 0.61
N TRP A 31 -10.01 9.68 -0.48
CA TRP A 31 -8.97 10.62 -0.87
C TRP A 31 -9.54 12.01 -1.17
N VAL A 32 -10.58 12.09 -1.99
CA VAL A 32 -11.17 13.37 -2.44
C VAL A 32 -11.99 14.02 -1.34
N ASN A 33 -12.81 13.26 -0.64
CA ASN A 33 -13.74 13.79 0.38
C ASN A 33 -13.11 13.86 1.78
N GLY A 34 -12.00 13.20 1.98
CA GLY A 34 -11.36 13.06 3.27
C GLY A 34 -11.92 11.91 4.11
N THR A 35 -11.11 11.40 5.02
CA THR A 35 -11.49 10.41 6.03
C THR A 35 -10.62 10.58 7.27
N ASP A 36 -11.25 10.47 8.45
CA ASP A 36 -10.54 10.37 9.74
C ASP A 36 -10.28 8.90 10.14
N GLU A 37 -10.83 7.95 9.40
CA GLU A 37 -10.52 6.54 9.58
C GLU A 37 -9.14 6.21 9.03
N TRP A 38 -8.49 5.22 9.62
CA TRP A 38 -7.20 4.74 9.12
C TRP A 38 -7.43 3.82 7.92
N VAL A 39 -6.94 4.28 6.79
CA VAL A 39 -6.91 3.53 5.53
C VAL A 39 -5.46 3.28 5.14
N THR A 40 -5.23 2.44 4.14
CA THR A 40 -3.86 2.05 3.75
C THR A 40 -3.61 2.39 2.29
N PRO A 41 -3.37 3.67 1.97
CA PRO A 41 -2.92 4.06 0.63
C PRO A 41 -1.46 3.64 0.39
N GLY A 42 -1.11 3.43 -0.87
CA GLY A 42 0.28 3.37 -1.30
C GLY A 42 0.83 4.79 -1.41
N VAL A 43 1.79 5.14 -0.57
CA VAL A 43 2.39 6.48 -0.56
C VAL A 43 3.89 6.45 -0.77
N TYR A 44 4.41 7.47 -1.43
CA TYR A 44 5.85 7.65 -1.59
C TYR A 44 6.51 7.84 -0.22
N GLN A 45 7.61 7.14 0.00
CA GLN A 45 8.34 7.16 1.27
C GLN A 45 9.51 8.11 1.22
N ASP A 46 9.60 8.96 2.23
CA ASP A 46 10.72 9.89 2.45
C ASP A 46 11.80 9.35 3.40
N GLY A 47 11.62 8.13 3.89
CA GLY A 47 12.53 7.45 4.81
C GLY A 47 12.23 7.68 6.30
N SER A 48 11.23 8.49 6.65
CA SER A 48 10.93 8.86 8.06
C SER A 48 9.85 8.02 8.74
N HIS A 49 9.17 7.11 8.02
CA HIS A 49 8.05 6.35 8.54
C HIS A 49 8.36 4.86 8.67
N TYR A 50 8.21 4.31 9.88
CA TYR A 50 8.30 2.87 10.17
C TYR A 50 9.53 2.14 9.61
N GLY A 51 10.62 2.85 9.38
CA GLY A 51 11.87 2.29 8.85
C GLY A 51 11.80 1.89 7.36
N VAL A 52 10.79 2.33 6.64
CA VAL A 52 10.70 2.11 5.19
C VAL A 52 11.64 3.08 4.47
N PRO A 53 12.56 2.59 3.61
CA PRO A 53 13.52 3.44 2.91
C PRO A 53 12.86 4.47 1.98
N GLU A 54 13.52 5.62 1.82
CA GLU A 54 13.16 6.63 0.84
C GLU A 54 13.12 6.03 -0.58
N GLY A 55 12.16 6.47 -1.37
CA GLY A 55 12.04 6.13 -2.79
C GLY A 55 11.11 4.97 -3.10
N LEU A 56 10.62 4.26 -2.09
CA LEU A 56 9.62 3.22 -2.27
C LEU A 56 8.20 3.80 -2.23
N ILE A 57 7.29 3.20 -3.00
CA ILE A 57 5.85 3.34 -2.78
C ILE A 57 5.43 2.20 -1.86
N PHE A 58 4.88 2.53 -0.70
CA PHE A 58 4.58 1.54 0.34
C PHE A 58 3.25 1.85 1.02
N GLY A 59 2.50 0.80 1.37
CA GLY A 59 1.24 0.95 2.10
C GLY A 59 1.48 1.44 3.53
N MET A 60 0.85 2.55 3.90
CA MET A 60 0.96 3.15 5.23
C MET A 60 -0.41 3.42 5.82
N PRO A 61 -0.57 3.29 7.16
CA PRO A 61 -1.79 3.77 7.81
C PRO A 61 -1.87 5.28 7.65
N ALA A 62 -2.96 5.76 7.10
CA ALA A 62 -3.12 7.18 6.81
C ALA A 62 -4.57 7.64 6.94
N THR A 63 -4.74 8.93 7.16
CA THR A 63 -6.00 9.66 7.01
C THR A 63 -5.91 10.57 5.80
N ALA A 64 -7.04 11.10 5.33
CA ALA A 64 -7.07 12.01 4.19
C ALA A 64 -7.81 13.30 4.54
N ARG A 65 -7.22 14.44 4.14
CA ARG A 65 -7.83 15.78 4.25
C ARG A 65 -7.38 16.66 3.10
N GLY A 66 -8.32 17.37 2.50
CA GLY A 66 -8.00 18.31 1.42
C GLY A 66 -7.35 17.67 0.19
N GLY A 67 -7.62 16.39 -0.07
CA GLY A 67 -7.01 15.65 -1.17
C GLY A 67 -5.58 15.15 -0.90
N GLU A 68 -5.12 15.24 0.35
CA GLU A 68 -3.78 14.78 0.74
C GLU A 68 -3.84 13.68 1.79
N TRP A 69 -2.89 12.74 1.71
CA TRP A 69 -2.69 11.69 2.70
C TRP A 69 -1.79 12.15 3.83
N ALA A 70 -2.21 11.88 5.07
CA ALA A 70 -1.40 12.09 6.27
C ALA A 70 -1.11 10.74 6.92
N ILE A 71 0.15 10.35 6.97
CA ILE A 71 0.57 9.08 7.58
C ILE A 71 0.36 9.17 9.09
N VAL A 72 -0.22 8.12 9.67
CA VAL A 72 -0.39 7.95 11.10
C VAL A 72 0.88 7.35 11.67
N ASP A 73 1.72 8.18 12.27
CA ASP A 73 2.96 7.78 12.92
C ASP A 73 2.76 7.28 14.36
N GLY A 74 3.79 6.67 14.92
CA GLY A 74 3.87 6.33 16.33
C GLY A 74 3.02 5.13 16.76
N LEU A 75 2.51 4.33 15.83
CA LEU A 75 1.82 3.10 16.17
C LEU A 75 2.81 2.05 16.67
N ASP A 76 2.42 1.31 17.71
CA ASP A 76 3.20 0.20 18.21
C ASP A 76 3.24 -0.94 17.19
N VAL A 77 4.45 -1.37 16.84
CA VAL A 77 4.69 -2.44 15.89
C VAL A 77 5.21 -3.66 16.63
N SER A 78 4.40 -4.73 16.67
CA SER A 78 4.83 -6.01 17.25
C SER A 78 5.98 -6.63 16.45
N GLU A 79 6.74 -7.52 17.06
CA GLU A 79 7.83 -8.26 16.37
C GLU A 79 7.33 -8.97 15.10
N ARG A 80 6.14 -9.60 15.17
CA ARG A 80 5.52 -10.26 14.02
C ARG A 80 5.21 -9.26 12.91
N THR A 81 4.65 -8.10 13.25
CA THR A 81 4.32 -7.05 12.29
C THR A 81 5.61 -6.46 11.71
N ARG A 82 6.64 -6.24 12.54
CA ARG A 82 7.94 -5.74 12.07
C ARG A 82 8.56 -6.69 11.05
N ALA A 83 8.56 -7.98 11.33
CA ALA A 83 9.06 -9.00 10.39
C ALA A 83 8.28 -8.98 9.06
N GLY A 84 6.97 -8.79 9.10
CA GLY A 84 6.13 -8.64 7.90
C GLY A 84 6.46 -7.39 7.10
N ILE A 85 6.66 -6.27 7.76
CA ILE A 85 7.07 -5.00 7.13
C ILE A 85 8.44 -5.18 6.46
N ASP A 86 9.43 -5.72 7.16
CA ASP A 86 10.78 -5.93 6.64
C ASP A 86 10.79 -6.87 5.43
N HIS A 87 9.97 -7.92 5.45
CA HIS A 87 9.78 -8.82 4.31
C HIS A 87 9.24 -8.07 3.08
N ASN A 88 8.24 -7.22 3.26
CA ASN A 88 7.65 -6.43 2.17
C ASN A 88 8.57 -5.32 1.69
N ILE A 89 9.35 -4.70 2.57
CA ILE A 89 10.37 -3.72 2.18
C ILE A 89 11.38 -4.39 1.25
N LYS A 90 11.88 -5.58 1.61
CA LYS A 90 12.81 -6.33 0.78
C LYS A 90 12.24 -6.63 -0.59
N ALA A 91 11.00 -7.13 -0.65
CA ALA A 91 10.34 -7.41 -1.92
C ALA A 91 10.19 -6.17 -2.80
N ALA A 92 9.74 -5.04 -2.23
CA ALA A 92 9.61 -3.77 -2.96
C ALA A 92 10.96 -3.23 -3.45
N GLN A 93 12.01 -3.38 -2.65
CA GLN A 93 13.36 -2.96 -3.03
C GLN A 93 13.90 -3.80 -4.18
N GLU A 94 13.70 -5.11 -4.16
CA GLU A 94 14.09 -6.02 -5.25
C GLU A 94 13.39 -5.66 -6.56
N GLU A 95 12.10 -5.32 -6.51
CA GLU A 95 11.35 -4.85 -7.67
C GLU A 95 11.89 -3.53 -8.22
N LEU A 96 12.17 -2.56 -7.35
CA LEU A 96 12.73 -1.27 -7.73
C LEU A 96 14.11 -1.44 -8.39
N ASP A 97 14.96 -2.28 -7.81
CA ASP A 97 16.31 -2.54 -8.33
C ASP A 97 16.25 -3.25 -9.69
N ALA A 98 15.30 -4.16 -9.89
CA ALA A 98 15.07 -4.81 -11.18
C ALA A 98 14.67 -3.82 -12.27
N VAL A 99 13.76 -2.88 -11.96
CA VAL A 99 13.31 -1.84 -12.90
C VAL A 99 14.45 -0.87 -13.22
N ARG A 100 15.27 -0.50 -12.23
CA ARG A 100 16.48 0.32 -12.44
C ARG A 100 17.51 -0.39 -13.33
N ALA A 101 17.74 -1.69 -13.12
CA ALA A 101 18.64 -2.49 -13.93
C ALA A 101 18.20 -2.56 -15.41
N LEU A 102 16.91 -2.44 -15.68
CA LEU A 102 16.37 -2.35 -17.02
C LEU A 102 16.50 -0.94 -17.65
N GLY A 103 16.98 0.05 -16.88
CA GLY A 103 17.13 1.43 -17.36
C GLY A 103 15.81 2.18 -17.56
N LEU A 104 14.71 1.70 -17.02
CA LEU A 104 13.38 2.31 -17.15
C LEU A 104 13.17 3.50 -16.22
N ILE A 105 13.90 3.54 -15.12
CA ILE A 105 13.93 4.65 -14.16
C ILE A 105 15.37 4.93 -13.72
N LYS A 106 15.59 6.14 -13.25
CA LYS A 106 16.90 6.58 -12.73
C LYS A 106 17.08 6.30 -11.25
#